data_832fb3559759b4a652a1cba72271019b
#
_entry.id   832fb3559759b4a652a1cba72271019b
#
_cell.length_a   1.000
_cell.length_b   1.000
_cell.length_c   1.000
_cell.angle_alpha   90.00
_cell.angle_beta   90.00
_cell.angle_gamma   90.00
#
_symmetry.space_group_name_H-M   'P 1'
#
loop_
_entity.id
_entity.type
_entity.pdbx_description
1 polymer ?
#
loop_
_entity_poly.entity_id
_entity_poly.type
_entity_poly.pdbx_seq_one_letter_code
_entity_poly.pdbx_strand_id
1 'polypeptide(L)'
;MKTKLGETKEQLLLFGKYLFPLVLSMMAFTTIDNPLFLLVSLIELGIIAYITNWLLRLSRVGGYLFNVVFLLLFNTQQLVMYFGGSYTTLVMVTNLESLESLSGRMVPILIGVISLLVFTFLPVPRFYLPRIRTTSVLSVLLMAELVFTFLYGNTYSPLFALYRLGINVRDYRAQLAAIANQPNTTSFFYSSEVIHSQTRPENLPEKPNIVLIFTEGLSQNIIDDSREVMPNVQSLQKKSLNFENYYNHTFATYRALIGQLYSGYQLDNYDTNTLISLQDILEQESYSTTFINTEPLNTQFTSYLERLHFQNLISDTERADGINGSLTDKAAFELLFETIEEQSQSGQPFFTSIYTYGTHMSFDSPDKKFGDGEHALLNRFYNFDYYFNEFIKKFEKSDFAANTILIFTSDHATFEDSDFKAAYPDYRRANSDVDTMPLFFYYKGVKPETVDAEGRNSLSMAPTLLDYIDVSKPNYFLGQSLFYYKDNNNSFDTVFHDNSYILSTDFGSIGPLPEVNQQTVEELLQRYFVAKTQPPQKP
;
A
#
# COMPACT_ATOMS: atom_id res chain seq x y z
N MET A 1 -21.56 8.07 55.61
CA MET A 1 -20.26 7.62 55.07
C MET A 1 -20.42 6.69 53.83
N LYS A 2 -21.31 5.71 53.81
CA LYS A 2 -21.53 4.83 52.62
C LYS A 2 -22.02 5.55 51.36
N THR A 3 -22.79 6.62 51.44
CA THR A 3 -23.28 7.41 50.30
C THR A 3 -22.19 8.21 49.62
N LYS A 4 -21.31 8.89 50.35
CA LYS A 4 -20.18 9.66 49.77
C LYS A 4 -19.15 8.76 49.08
N LEU A 5 -18.87 7.57 49.64
CA LEU A 5 -17.93 6.61 49.02
C LEU A 5 -18.50 6.02 47.71
N GLY A 6 -19.83 5.82 47.65
CA GLY A 6 -20.51 5.39 46.43
C GLY A 6 -20.46 6.43 45.31
N GLU A 7 -20.75 7.69 45.65
CA GLU A 7 -20.67 8.82 44.69
C GLU A 7 -19.27 9.02 44.14
N THR A 8 -18.23 8.94 44.99
CA THR A 8 -16.82 9.07 44.55
C THR A 8 -16.42 7.94 43.63
N LYS A 9 -16.87 6.69 43.89
CA LYS A 9 -16.60 5.54 43.01
C LYS A 9 -17.28 5.68 41.66
N GLU A 10 -18.52 6.14 41.61
CA GLU A 10 -19.26 6.37 40.37
C GLU A 10 -18.62 7.49 39.53
N GLN A 11 -18.15 8.57 40.17
CA GLN A 11 -17.42 9.64 39.50
C GLN A 11 -16.07 9.19 38.92
N LEU A 12 -15.31 8.36 39.66
CA LEU A 12 -14.05 7.80 39.19
C LEU A 12 -14.26 6.86 37.98
N LEU A 13 -15.30 6.03 38.00
CA LEU A 13 -15.64 5.15 36.88
C LEU A 13 -16.03 5.96 35.63
N LEU A 14 -16.86 7.01 35.81
CA LEU A 14 -17.24 7.90 34.72
C LEU A 14 -16.02 8.61 34.12
N PHE A 15 -15.17 9.14 34.97
CA PHE A 15 -13.94 9.81 34.59
C PHE A 15 -13.02 8.86 33.81
N GLY A 16 -12.73 7.66 34.34
CA GLY A 16 -11.87 6.69 33.65
C GLY A 16 -12.44 6.25 32.31
N LYS A 17 -13.75 6.01 32.23
CA LYS A 17 -14.40 5.53 31.01
C LYS A 17 -14.39 6.53 29.85
N TYR A 18 -14.55 7.83 30.11
CA TYR A 18 -14.53 8.87 29.08
C TYR A 18 -13.18 9.58 28.92
N LEU A 19 -12.30 9.49 29.91
CA LEU A 19 -10.93 9.96 29.76
C LEU A 19 -10.16 9.13 28.74
N PHE A 20 -10.37 7.82 28.71
CA PHE A 20 -9.68 6.92 27.78
C PHE A 20 -9.90 7.29 26.30
N PRO A 21 -11.15 7.38 25.77
CA PRO A 21 -11.38 7.83 24.39
C PRO A 21 -10.87 9.25 24.13
N LEU A 22 -10.86 10.14 25.13
CA LEU A 22 -10.28 11.47 25.00
C LEU A 22 -8.75 11.38 24.79
N VAL A 23 -8.06 10.57 25.58
CA VAL A 23 -6.62 10.33 25.42
C VAL A 23 -6.31 9.71 24.06
N LEU A 24 -7.09 8.70 23.63
CA LEU A 24 -6.93 8.12 22.30
C LEU A 24 -7.13 9.14 21.17
N SER A 25 -8.13 10.03 21.32
CA SER A 25 -8.35 11.10 20.33
C SER A 25 -7.18 12.08 20.29
N MET A 26 -6.56 12.37 21.43
CA MET A 26 -5.36 13.22 21.48
C MET A 26 -4.14 12.52 20.87
N MET A 27 -3.99 11.21 21.09
CA MET A 27 -2.94 10.41 20.44
C MET A 27 -3.15 10.37 18.91
N ALA A 28 -4.36 10.08 18.45
CA ALA A 28 -4.69 10.09 17.03
C ALA A 28 -4.53 11.48 16.39
N PHE A 29 -4.78 12.55 17.15
CA PHE A 29 -4.55 13.91 16.68
C PHE A 29 -3.08 14.18 16.32
N THR A 30 -2.12 13.59 17.00
CA THR A 30 -0.69 13.74 16.66
C THR A 30 -0.35 13.19 15.28
N THR A 31 -1.16 12.30 14.74
CA THR A 31 -0.98 11.72 13.39
C THR A 31 -1.54 12.62 12.29
N ILE A 32 -2.68 13.29 12.55
CA ILE A 32 -3.38 14.12 11.55
C ILE A 32 -2.91 15.58 11.58
N ASP A 33 -2.55 16.10 12.76
CA ASP A 33 -2.18 17.51 13.00
C ASP A 33 -3.23 18.51 12.45
N ASN A 34 -4.52 18.21 12.63
CA ASN A 34 -5.63 19.08 12.21
C ASN A 34 -6.62 19.27 13.37
N PRO A 35 -6.81 20.53 13.87
CA PRO A 35 -7.68 20.79 15.01
C PRO A 35 -9.15 20.38 14.78
N LEU A 36 -9.62 20.32 13.54
CA LEU A 36 -10.98 19.87 13.21
C LEU A 36 -11.20 18.41 13.58
N PHE A 37 -10.20 17.56 13.40
CA PHE A 37 -10.26 16.16 13.82
C PHE A 37 -10.59 16.01 15.31
N LEU A 38 -9.88 16.73 16.18
CA LEU A 38 -10.10 16.66 17.62
C LEU A 38 -11.48 17.22 17.99
N LEU A 39 -11.90 18.31 17.34
CA LEU A 39 -13.20 18.92 17.58
C LEU A 39 -14.34 17.97 17.22
N VAL A 40 -14.31 17.33 16.05
CA VAL A 40 -15.32 16.34 15.63
C VAL A 40 -15.34 15.14 16.57
N SER A 41 -14.17 14.63 16.95
CA SER A 41 -14.05 13.53 17.93
C SER A 41 -14.69 13.88 19.27
N LEU A 42 -14.51 15.10 19.76
CA LEU A 42 -15.13 15.59 21.00
C LEU A 42 -16.66 15.71 20.88
N ILE A 43 -17.16 16.18 19.73
CA ILE A 43 -18.60 16.27 19.45
C ILE A 43 -19.22 14.88 19.48
N GLU A 44 -18.66 13.91 18.76
CA GLU A 44 -19.15 12.53 18.71
C GLU A 44 -19.10 11.85 20.11
N LEU A 45 -18.02 12.03 20.85
CA LEU A 45 -17.92 11.52 22.21
C LEU A 45 -19.01 12.13 23.12
N GLY A 46 -19.27 13.42 22.96
CA GLY A 46 -20.37 14.13 23.62
C GLY A 46 -21.74 13.54 23.26
N ILE A 47 -21.99 13.29 21.97
CA ILE A 47 -23.22 12.66 21.47
C ILE A 47 -23.42 11.28 22.11
N ILE A 48 -22.37 10.43 22.09
CA ILE A 48 -22.39 9.10 22.71
C ILE A 48 -22.74 9.22 24.20
N ALA A 49 -22.09 10.11 24.93
CA ALA A 49 -22.33 10.29 26.36
C ALA A 49 -23.78 10.75 26.66
N TYR A 50 -24.30 11.71 25.90
CA TYR A 50 -25.65 12.24 26.09
C TYR A 50 -26.75 11.23 25.73
N ILE A 51 -26.60 10.50 24.60
CA ILE A 51 -27.55 9.44 24.21
C ILE A 51 -27.51 8.30 25.24
N THR A 52 -26.32 7.89 25.67
CA THR A 52 -26.14 6.90 26.72
C THR A 52 -26.92 7.27 27.99
N ASN A 53 -26.74 8.52 28.48
CA ASN A 53 -27.40 8.98 29.66
C ASN A 53 -28.96 9.02 29.51
N TRP A 54 -29.43 9.38 28.32
CA TRP A 54 -30.87 9.35 28.01
C TRP A 54 -31.41 7.92 28.02
N LEU A 55 -30.72 6.96 27.36
CA LEU A 55 -31.09 5.56 27.31
C LEU A 55 -31.05 4.88 28.70
N LEU A 56 -30.07 5.21 29.55
CA LEU A 56 -29.97 4.70 30.92
C LEU A 56 -31.18 5.07 31.78
N ARG A 57 -31.91 6.14 31.44
CA ARG A 57 -33.18 6.50 32.12
C ARG A 57 -34.34 5.61 31.70
N LEU A 58 -34.29 5.08 30.45
CA LEU A 58 -35.32 4.19 29.92
C LEU A 58 -35.03 2.73 30.29
N SER A 59 -33.79 2.29 30.09
CA SER A 59 -33.33 0.94 30.36
C SER A 59 -31.84 0.93 30.73
N ARG A 60 -31.51 0.34 31.89
CA ARG A 60 -30.08 0.19 32.29
C ARG A 60 -29.31 -0.65 31.31
N VAL A 61 -29.89 -1.75 30.84
CA VAL A 61 -29.26 -2.67 29.90
C VAL A 61 -29.12 -2.00 28.54
N GLY A 62 -30.17 -1.36 28.03
CA GLY A 62 -30.13 -0.68 26.74
C GLY A 62 -29.10 0.48 26.69
N GLY A 63 -29.06 1.29 27.76
CA GLY A 63 -28.05 2.36 27.84
C GLY A 63 -26.61 1.86 27.95
N TYR A 64 -26.40 0.76 28.71
CA TYR A 64 -25.08 0.14 28.80
C TYR A 64 -24.64 -0.46 27.47
N LEU A 65 -25.50 -1.22 26.81
CA LEU A 65 -25.19 -1.83 25.51
C LEU A 65 -24.90 -0.77 24.44
N PHE A 66 -25.73 0.27 24.37
CA PHE A 66 -25.47 1.40 23.46
C PHE A 66 -24.08 2.02 23.70
N ASN A 67 -23.78 2.31 24.98
CA ASN A 67 -22.51 2.91 25.35
C ASN A 67 -21.32 2.03 24.97
N VAL A 68 -21.37 0.73 25.28
CA VAL A 68 -20.30 -0.22 24.96
C VAL A 68 -20.09 -0.30 23.44
N VAL A 69 -21.18 -0.48 22.68
CA VAL A 69 -21.07 -0.60 21.21
C VAL A 69 -20.46 0.66 20.59
N PHE A 70 -21.00 1.84 20.90
CA PHE A 70 -20.51 3.07 20.27
C PHE A 70 -19.14 3.51 20.76
N LEU A 71 -18.80 3.29 22.03
CA LEU A 71 -17.42 3.53 22.49
C LEU A 71 -16.44 2.50 21.92
N LEU A 72 -16.84 1.25 21.74
CA LEU A 72 -16.00 0.25 21.10
C LEU A 72 -15.65 0.70 19.66
N LEU A 73 -16.68 1.06 18.88
CA LEU A 73 -16.53 1.54 17.51
C LEU A 73 -15.67 2.81 17.45
N PHE A 74 -15.97 3.80 18.28
CA PHE A 74 -15.22 5.05 18.36
C PHE A 74 -13.76 4.82 18.74
N ASN A 75 -13.49 4.09 19.81
CA ASN A 75 -12.14 3.82 20.29
C ASN A 75 -11.32 3.00 19.29
N THR A 76 -11.96 2.05 18.60
CA THR A 76 -11.29 1.28 17.53
C THR A 76 -10.83 2.22 16.41
N GLN A 77 -11.68 3.14 15.95
CA GLN A 77 -11.30 4.08 14.90
C GLN A 77 -10.16 5.00 15.33
N GLN A 78 -10.16 5.48 16.57
CA GLN A 78 -9.06 6.30 17.10
C GLN A 78 -7.75 5.50 17.20
N LEU A 79 -7.82 4.24 17.59
CA LEU A 79 -6.66 3.37 17.69
C LEU A 79 -6.07 3.06 16.29
N VAL A 80 -6.94 2.75 15.33
CA VAL A 80 -6.54 2.53 13.92
C VAL A 80 -5.92 3.79 13.33
N MET A 81 -6.51 4.95 13.58
CA MET A 81 -5.95 6.24 13.15
C MET A 81 -4.55 6.48 13.74
N TYR A 82 -4.35 6.20 15.02
CA TYR A 82 -3.05 6.40 15.66
C TYR A 82 -1.95 5.50 15.09
N PHE A 83 -2.25 4.22 14.86
CA PHE A 83 -1.26 3.26 14.36
C PHE A 83 -1.13 3.24 12.82
N GLY A 84 -2.22 3.48 12.11
CA GLY A 84 -2.30 3.32 10.65
C GLY A 84 -2.40 4.63 9.86
N GLY A 85 -2.45 5.80 10.53
CA GLY A 85 -2.52 7.11 9.86
C GLY A 85 -3.86 7.45 9.21
N SER A 86 -4.81 6.50 9.17
CA SER A 86 -6.15 6.69 8.61
C SER A 86 -7.20 5.94 9.43
N TYR A 87 -8.49 6.26 9.24
CA TYR A 87 -9.57 5.41 9.74
C TYR A 87 -9.62 4.08 8.99
N THR A 88 -10.34 3.10 9.55
CA THR A 88 -10.47 1.77 8.95
C THR A 88 -10.97 1.86 7.50
N THR A 89 -10.17 1.37 6.57
CA THR A 89 -10.49 1.30 5.15
C THR A 89 -10.88 -0.11 4.71
N LEU A 90 -11.44 -0.25 3.51
CA LEU A 90 -11.73 -1.56 2.91
C LEU A 90 -10.44 -2.39 2.76
N VAL A 91 -9.34 -1.76 2.37
CA VAL A 91 -8.02 -2.42 2.25
C VAL A 91 -7.57 -3.02 3.58
N MET A 92 -7.71 -2.28 4.69
CA MET A 92 -7.38 -2.82 6.01
C MET A 92 -8.24 -4.03 6.37
N VAL A 93 -9.51 -4.02 5.96
CA VAL A 93 -10.43 -5.15 6.22
C VAL A 93 -10.07 -6.36 5.35
N THR A 94 -9.73 -6.16 4.08
CA THR A 94 -9.31 -7.25 3.20
C THR A 94 -7.92 -7.80 3.58
N ASN A 95 -7.09 -6.99 4.25
CA ASN A 95 -5.77 -7.38 4.75
C ASN A 95 -5.77 -7.95 6.19
N LEU A 96 -6.93 -8.13 6.82
CA LEU A 96 -7.01 -8.69 8.17
C LEU A 96 -6.39 -10.10 8.30
N GLU A 97 -6.27 -10.81 7.19
CA GLU A 97 -5.59 -12.11 7.15
C GLU A 97 -4.06 -12.00 7.23
N SER A 98 -3.51 -10.81 6.93
CA SER A 98 -2.07 -10.51 6.95
C SER A 98 -1.63 -9.78 8.23
N LEU A 99 -2.14 -10.18 9.39
CA LEU A 99 -1.80 -9.55 10.69
C LEU A 99 -0.30 -9.65 11.02
N GLU A 100 0.42 -10.56 10.41
CA GLU A 100 1.87 -10.71 10.55
C GLU A 100 2.63 -9.44 10.16
N SER A 101 2.11 -8.68 9.22
CA SER A 101 2.66 -7.38 8.82
C SER A 101 2.71 -6.32 9.95
N LEU A 102 1.92 -6.52 11.01
CA LEU A 102 1.87 -5.63 12.17
C LEU A 102 2.80 -6.05 13.33
N SER A 103 3.57 -7.11 13.17
CA SER A 103 4.27 -7.78 14.28
C SER A 103 5.34 -6.89 14.93
N GLY A 104 6.02 -6.02 14.21
CA GLY A 104 6.97 -5.04 14.77
C GLY A 104 6.33 -4.08 15.78
N ARG A 105 5.01 -3.84 15.68
CA ARG A 105 4.20 -3.03 16.59
C ARG A 105 3.22 -3.86 17.43
N MET A 106 3.34 -5.18 17.42
CA MET A 106 2.37 -6.09 18.08
C MET A 106 2.19 -5.80 19.57
N VAL A 107 3.28 -5.53 20.31
CA VAL A 107 3.20 -5.24 21.75
C VAL A 107 2.41 -3.96 22.03
N PRO A 108 2.73 -2.80 21.44
CA PRO A 108 1.93 -1.59 21.65
C PRO A 108 0.49 -1.72 21.13
N ILE A 109 0.25 -2.43 20.02
CA ILE A 109 -1.10 -2.71 19.53
C ILE A 109 -1.87 -3.56 20.55
N LEU A 110 -1.27 -4.63 21.08
CA LEU A 110 -1.91 -5.50 22.08
C LEU A 110 -2.26 -4.73 23.36
N ILE A 111 -1.35 -3.87 23.84
CA ILE A 111 -1.60 -2.98 24.98
C ILE A 111 -2.78 -2.06 24.67
N GLY A 112 -2.82 -1.47 23.48
CA GLY A 112 -3.91 -0.62 22.99
C GLY A 112 -5.24 -1.36 22.99
N VAL A 113 -5.29 -2.57 22.42
CA VAL A 113 -6.50 -3.41 22.35
C VAL A 113 -6.97 -3.83 23.74
N ILE A 114 -6.07 -4.29 24.62
CA ILE A 114 -6.42 -4.66 25.99
C ILE A 114 -6.98 -3.44 26.75
N SER A 115 -6.33 -2.30 26.63
CA SER A 115 -6.79 -1.05 27.25
C SER A 115 -8.17 -0.65 26.71
N LEU A 116 -8.35 -0.71 25.39
CA LEU A 116 -9.61 -0.44 24.72
C LEU A 116 -10.74 -1.32 25.29
N LEU A 117 -10.53 -2.62 25.42
CA LEU A 117 -11.51 -3.54 25.97
C LEU A 117 -11.79 -3.22 27.44
N VAL A 118 -10.78 -3.09 28.28
CA VAL A 118 -10.93 -2.80 29.71
C VAL A 118 -11.74 -1.51 29.92
N PHE A 119 -11.36 -0.41 29.30
CA PHE A 119 -12.03 0.88 29.51
C PHE A 119 -13.43 0.94 28.87
N THR A 120 -13.62 0.29 27.71
CA THR A 120 -14.93 0.25 27.04
C THR A 120 -15.96 -0.55 27.85
N PHE A 121 -15.56 -1.65 28.49
CA PHE A 121 -16.47 -2.49 29.27
C PHE A 121 -16.64 -2.05 30.73
N LEU A 122 -16.03 -0.95 31.18
CA LEU A 122 -16.32 -0.39 32.49
C LEU A 122 -17.82 -0.08 32.66
N PRO A 123 -18.36 -0.22 33.87
CA PRO A 123 -19.73 0.20 34.16
C PRO A 123 -19.99 1.67 33.82
N VAL A 124 -21.16 1.97 33.31
CA VAL A 124 -21.59 3.35 33.05
C VAL A 124 -22.39 3.86 34.24
N PRO A 125 -21.87 4.80 35.02
CA PRO A 125 -22.64 5.45 36.08
C PRO A 125 -23.68 6.40 35.48
N ARG A 126 -24.79 6.61 36.22
CA ARG A 126 -25.79 7.60 35.86
C ARG A 126 -25.28 8.99 36.23
N PHE A 127 -25.21 9.90 35.27
CA PHE A 127 -25.02 11.30 35.60
C PHE A 127 -26.34 12.07 35.44
N TYR A 128 -26.57 12.94 36.39
CA TYR A 128 -27.83 13.67 36.50
C TYR A 128 -27.76 14.95 35.69
N LEU A 129 -28.41 14.97 34.50
CA LEU A 129 -28.67 16.18 33.75
C LEU A 129 -30.17 16.45 33.68
N PRO A 130 -30.64 17.69 33.90
CA PRO A 130 -32.04 18.03 33.69
C PRO A 130 -32.48 17.66 32.27
N ARG A 131 -33.68 17.08 32.12
CA ARG A 131 -34.16 16.53 30.83
C ARG A 131 -34.17 17.54 29.69
N ILE A 132 -34.56 18.78 29.96
CA ILE A 132 -34.59 19.87 28.97
C ILE A 132 -33.16 20.24 28.49
N ARG A 133 -32.21 20.31 29.42
CA ARG A 133 -30.81 20.59 29.06
C ARG A 133 -30.16 19.47 28.27
N THR A 134 -30.50 18.21 28.53
CA THR A 134 -29.98 17.06 27.79
C THR A 134 -30.42 17.11 26.33
N THR A 135 -31.70 17.35 26.06
CA THR A 135 -32.19 17.44 24.66
C THR A 135 -31.61 18.64 23.93
N SER A 136 -31.51 19.79 24.59
CA SER A 136 -30.93 20.99 23.97
C SER A 136 -29.47 20.82 23.62
N VAL A 137 -28.66 20.26 24.53
CA VAL A 137 -27.24 20.01 24.27
C VAL A 137 -27.07 18.97 23.16
N LEU A 138 -27.84 17.88 23.18
CA LEU A 138 -27.80 16.88 22.12
C LEU A 138 -28.17 17.48 20.76
N SER A 139 -29.20 18.33 20.70
CA SER A 139 -29.59 19.02 19.47
C SER A 139 -28.47 19.92 18.94
N VAL A 140 -27.78 20.65 19.83
CA VAL A 140 -26.64 21.49 19.44
C VAL A 140 -25.47 20.65 18.92
N LEU A 141 -25.13 19.55 19.61
CA LEU A 141 -24.04 18.65 19.16
C LEU A 141 -24.36 18.01 17.81
N LEU A 142 -25.60 17.51 17.62
CA LEU A 142 -26.04 16.95 16.33
C LEU A 142 -26.03 17.98 15.20
N MET A 143 -26.45 19.23 15.51
CA MET A 143 -26.40 20.32 14.54
C MET A 143 -24.94 20.67 14.21
N ALA A 144 -24.05 20.72 15.19
CA ALA A 144 -22.63 20.96 14.96
C ALA A 144 -22.02 19.86 14.09
N GLU A 145 -22.30 18.59 14.39
CA GLU A 145 -21.86 17.45 13.58
C GLU A 145 -22.33 17.56 12.14
N LEU A 146 -23.60 17.90 11.94
CA LEU A 146 -24.19 18.09 10.61
C LEU A 146 -23.53 19.24 9.84
N VAL A 147 -23.28 20.37 10.51
CA VAL A 147 -22.60 21.53 9.91
C VAL A 147 -21.15 21.17 9.54
N PHE A 148 -20.40 20.51 10.41
CA PHE A 148 -19.04 20.05 10.10
C PHE A 148 -19.02 19.07 8.93
N THR A 149 -19.94 18.11 8.90
CA THR A 149 -20.08 17.15 7.79
C THR A 149 -20.38 17.86 6.48
N PHE A 150 -21.25 18.89 6.50
CA PHE A 150 -21.58 19.65 5.31
C PHE A 150 -20.43 20.53 4.79
N LEU A 151 -19.67 21.17 5.70
CA LEU A 151 -18.59 22.10 5.33
C LEU A 151 -17.28 21.41 4.96
N TYR A 152 -16.95 20.32 5.64
CA TYR A 152 -15.63 19.67 5.56
C TYR A 152 -15.70 18.21 5.13
N GLY A 153 -16.89 17.71 4.78
CA GLY A 153 -17.11 16.30 4.48
C GLY A 153 -16.94 15.43 5.72
N ASN A 154 -16.70 14.16 5.50
CA ASN A 154 -16.72 13.15 6.56
C ASN A 154 -15.33 12.69 6.99
N THR A 155 -14.30 13.37 6.54
CA THR A 155 -12.89 12.95 6.67
C THR A 155 -12.43 12.84 8.12
N TYR A 156 -13.03 13.63 9.01
CA TYR A 156 -12.62 13.71 10.42
C TYR A 156 -13.53 12.98 11.41
N SER A 157 -14.59 12.33 10.93
CA SER A 157 -15.57 11.66 11.77
C SER A 157 -15.27 10.17 11.93
N PRO A 158 -14.88 9.68 13.13
CA PRO A 158 -14.66 8.26 13.39
C PRO A 158 -15.89 7.37 13.15
N LEU A 159 -17.07 7.82 13.52
CA LEU A 159 -18.31 7.03 13.33
C LEU A 159 -18.77 7.05 11.85
N PHE A 160 -18.59 8.16 11.17
CA PHE A 160 -18.94 8.22 9.76
C PHE A 160 -17.98 7.40 8.88
N ALA A 161 -16.71 7.29 9.27
CA ALA A 161 -15.76 6.40 8.61
C ALA A 161 -16.25 4.94 8.58
N LEU A 162 -16.89 4.47 9.66
CA LEU A 162 -17.53 3.16 9.69
C LEU A 162 -18.74 3.03 8.76
N TYR A 163 -19.54 4.09 8.66
CA TYR A 163 -20.65 4.11 7.70
C TYR A 163 -20.14 4.02 6.26
N ARG A 164 -19.09 4.78 5.91
CA ARG A 164 -18.42 4.71 4.60
C ARG A 164 -17.85 3.32 4.34
N LEU A 165 -17.18 2.74 5.35
CA LEU A 165 -16.67 1.37 5.24
C LEU A 165 -17.80 0.38 4.93
N GLY A 166 -18.96 0.51 5.61
CA GLY A 166 -20.14 -0.33 5.32
C GLY A 166 -20.64 -0.17 3.88
N ILE A 167 -20.63 1.04 3.34
CA ILE A 167 -20.97 1.31 1.93
C ILE A 167 -19.92 0.67 1.02
N ASN A 168 -18.63 0.90 1.27
CA ASN A 168 -17.54 0.35 0.45
C ASN A 168 -17.58 -1.19 0.41
N VAL A 169 -17.83 -1.85 1.54
CA VAL A 169 -18.00 -3.32 1.61
C VAL A 169 -19.21 -3.79 0.80
N ARG A 170 -20.33 -3.07 0.88
CA ARG A 170 -21.53 -3.40 0.10
C ARG A 170 -21.26 -3.25 -1.39
N ASP A 171 -20.65 -2.16 -1.79
CA ASP A 171 -20.38 -1.83 -3.19
C ASP A 171 -19.33 -2.79 -3.78
N TYR A 172 -18.32 -3.14 -3.02
CA TYR A 172 -17.35 -4.18 -3.37
C TYR A 172 -18.03 -5.54 -3.62
N ARG A 173 -18.93 -5.97 -2.72
CA ARG A 173 -19.68 -7.23 -2.92
C ARG A 173 -20.61 -7.17 -4.14
N ALA A 174 -21.23 -6.02 -4.40
CA ALA A 174 -22.06 -5.82 -5.57
C ALA A 174 -21.22 -5.87 -6.85
N GLN A 175 -20.03 -5.31 -6.83
CA GLN A 175 -19.07 -5.35 -7.94
C GLN A 175 -18.60 -6.77 -8.23
N LEU A 176 -18.23 -7.56 -7.22
CA LEU A 176 -17.87 -8.97 -7.39
C LEU A 176 -19.02 -9.78 -8.00
N ALA A 177 -20.26 -9.57 -7.54
CA ALA A 177 -21.43 -10.24 -8.09
C ALA A 177 -21.73 -9.81 -9.54
N ALA A 178 -21.50 -8.55 -9.87
CA ALA A 178 -21.63 -8.04 -11.23
C ALA A 178 -20.60 -8.67 -12.18
N ILE A 179 -19.34 -8.75 -11.76
CA ILE A 179 -18.25 -9.37 -12.52
C ILE A 179 -18.57 -10.83 -12.83
N ALA A 180 -19.02 -11.59 -11.83
CA ALA A 180 -19.30 -13.02 -11.98
C ALA A 180 -20.39 -13.35 -13.02
N ASN A 181 -21.27 -12.41 -13.36
CA ASN A 181 -22.41 -12.60 -14.25
C ASN A 181 -22.23 -11.95 -15.63
N GLN A 182 -21.07 -11.35 -15.92
CA GLN A 182 -20.86 -10.67 -17.21
C GLN A 182 -20.28 -11.60 -18.29
N PRO A 183 -20.58 -11.34 -19.57
CA PRO A 183 -19.95 -12.04 -20.68
C PRO A 183 -18.45 -11.76 -20.72
N ASN A 184 -17.68 -12.65 -21.36
CA ASN A 184 -16.24 -12.51 -21.52
C ASN A 184 -15.89 -11.20 -22.26
N THR A 185 -14.99 -10.41 -21.67
CA THR A 185 -14.55 -9.12 -22.21
C THR A 185 -13.05 -9.12 -22.57
N THR A 186 -12.38 -10.27 -22.54
CA THR A 186 -10.93 -10.36 -22.78
C THR A 186 -10.52 -9.83 -24.15
N SER A 187 -11.33 -10.08 -25.19
CA SER A 187 -11.04 -9.59 -26.55
C SER A 187 -10.96 -8.07 -26.66
N PHE A 188 -11.57 -7.33 -25.72
CA PHE A 188 -11.51 -5.88 -25.71
C PHE A 188 -10.10 -5.35 -25.35
N PHE A 189 -9.35 -6.11 -24.56
CA PHE A 189 -7.99 -5.75 -24.11
C PHE A 189 -6.90 -6.43 -24.91
N TYR A 190 -7.25 -7.30 -25.85
CA TYR A 190 -6.27 -8.01 -26.65
C TYR A 190 -5.47 -7.06 -27.52
N SER A 191 -4.15 -7.11 -27.39
CA SER A 191 -3.20 -6.52 -28.32
C SER A 191 -2.37 -7.64 -28.97
N SER A 192 -2.17 -7.57 -30.28
CA SER A 192 -1.37 -8.57 -31.01
C SER A 192 0.13 -8.43 -30.74
N GLU A 193 0.54 -7.25 -30.27
CA GLU A 193 1.95 -6.89 -30.10
C GLU A 193 2.12 -5.81 -29.02
N VAL A 194 3.32 -5.72 -28.47
CA VAL A 194 3.77 -4.54 -27.71
C VAL A 194 4.19 -3.47 -28.71
N ILE A 195 3.89 -2.21 -28.42
CA ILE A 195 4.32 -1.10 -29.27
C ILE A 195 5.84 -0.94 -29.15
N HIS A 196 6.54 -1.14 -30.26
CA HIS A 196 7.98 -0.92 -30.32
C HIS A 196 8.28 0.54 -30.68
N SER A 197 8.85 1.25 -29.74
CA SER A 197 9.34 2.63 -29.91
C SER A 197 10.83 2.75 -29.68
N GLN A 198 11.44 1.69 -29.17
CA GLN A 198 12.87 1.59 -28.93
C GLN A 198 13.50 0.43 -29.72
N THR A 199 14.79 0.56 -29.98
CA THR A 199 15.61 -0.54 -30.46
C THR A 199 16.48 -1.00 -29.31
N ARG A 200 16.54 -2.31 -29.10
CA ARG A 200 17.41 -2.88 -28.07
C ARG A 200 18.83 -2.36 -28.24
N PRO A 201 19.51 -1.90 -27.16
CA PRO A 201 20.89 -1.45 -27.22
C PRO A 201 21.82 -2.51 -27.83
N GLU A 202 22.70 -2.08 -28.77
CA GLU A 202 23.61 -2.99 -29.49
C GLU A 202 24.58 -3.75 -28.57
N ASN A 203 24.87 -3.22 -27.39
CA ASN A 203 25.74 -3.84 -26.38
C ASN A 203 25.05 -4.88 -25.53
N LEU A 204 23.75 -5.08 -25.70
CA LEU A 204 23.00 -6.19 -25.06
C LEU A 204 22.86 -7.36 -26.04
N PRO A 205 22.89 -8.62 -25.52
CA PRO A 205 22.59 -9.78 -26.35
C PRO A 205 21.12 -9.76 -26.81
N GLU A 206 20.79 -10.61 -27.77
CA GLU A 206 19.42 -10.77 -28.27
C GLU A 206 18.42 -11.09 -27.16
N LYS A 207 18.82 -11.92 -26.20
CA LYS A 207 18.06 -12.28 -25.02
C LYS A 207 18.89 -12.01 -23.77
N PRO A 208 18.88 -10.77 -23.23
CA PRO A 208 19.61 -10.46 -22.02
C PRO A 208 18.95 -11.13 -20.82
N ASN A 209 19.71 -11.50 -19.81
CA ASN A 209 19.13 -11.88 -18.53
C ASN A 209 18.44 -10.68 -17.87
N ILE A 210 17.43 -10.94 -17.05
CA ILE A 210 16.63 -9.90 -16.40
C ILE A 210 16.52 -10.22 -14.92
N VAL A 211 16.83 -9.22 -14.10
CA VAL A 211 16.62 -9.26 -12.64
C VAL A 211 15.73 -8.10 -12.27
N LEU A 212 14.57 -8.38 -11.67
CA LEU A 212 13.60 -7.39 -11.23
C LEU A 212 13.58 -7.33 -9.70
N ILE A 213 13.96 -6.19 -9.15
CA ILE A 213 14.01 -5.94 -7.71
C ILE A 213 12.85 -5.01 -7.35
N PHE A 214 11.88 -5.54 -6.63
CA PHE A 214 10.83 -4.78 -5.97
C PHE A 214 11.25 -4.44 -4.55
N THR A 215 11.38 -3.16 -4.24
CA THR A 215 11.61 -2.68 -2.89
C THR A 215 10.26 -2.39 -2.22
N GLU A 216 10.05 -2.88 -1.02
CA GLU A 216 8.85 -2.59 -0.24
C GLU A 216 8.73 -1.08 0.06
N GLY A 217 7.62 -0.50 -0.37
CA GLY A 217 7.17 0.82 0.06
C GLY A 217 8.17 1.96 -0.11
N LEU A 218 8.82 2.11 -1.28
CA LEU A 218 9.86 3.11 -1.51
C LEU A 218 9.38 4.24 -2.44
N SER A 219 9.32 5.46 -1.90
CA SER A 219 9.12 6.69 -2.66
C SER A 219 10.44 7.33 -3.12
N GLN A 220 10.43 8.02 -4.26
CA GLN A 220 11.61 8.65 -4.83
C GLN A 220 12.21 9.73 -3.90
N ASN A 221 11.39 10.43 -3.11
CA ASN A 221 11.87 11.45 -2.17
C ASN A 221 12.86 10.92 -1.11
N ILE A 222 12.82 9.61 -0.80
CA ILE A 222 13.77 8.99 0.14
C ILE A 222 15.14 8.79 -0.52
N ILE A 223 15.15 8.45 -1.81
CA ILE A 223 16.39 8.34 -2.60
C ILE A 223 17.01 9.73 -2.80
N ASP A 224 16.17 10.73 -3.03
CA ASP A 224 16.61 12.11 -3.30
C ASP A 224 16.91 12.91 -2.02
N ASP A 225 16.80 12.29 -0.86
CA ASP A 225 17.03 12.94 0.42
C ASP A 225 18.44 13.51 0.52
N SER A 226 18.54 14.81 0.73
CA SER A 226 19.81 15.54 0.86
C SER A 226 20.66 15.09 2.07
N ARG A 227 20.06 14.35 3.02
CA ARG A 227 20.77 13.73 4.13
C ARG A 227 21.54 12.46 3.73
N GLU A 228 21.42 12.03 2.47
CA GLU A 228 22.06 10.82 1.93
C GLU A 228 21.59 9.54 2.64
N VAL A 229 20.26 9.34 2.71
CA VAL A 229 19.65 8.13 3.29
C VAL A 229 19.93 6.91 2.41
N MET A 230 19.83 7.07 1.08
CA MET A 230 20.07 5.99 0.11
C MET A 230 21.10 6.42 -0.98
N PRO A 231 22.35 6.76 -0.60
CA PRO A 231 23.32 7.31 -1.53
C PRO A 231 23.77 6.33 -2.61
N ASN A 232 23.76 5.02 -2.33
CA ASN A 232 24.20 4.01 -3.27
C ASN A 232 23.16 3.74 -4.36
N VAL A 233 21.88 3.64 -3.98
CA VAL A 233 20.75 3.55 -4.92
C VAL A 233 20.73 4.81 -5.80
N GLN A 234 20.82 6.01 -5.20
CA GLN A 234 20.88 7.26 -5.96
C GLN A 234 22.06 7.30 -6.94
N SER A 235 23.24 6.85 -6.51
CA SER A 235 24.42 6.82 -7.37
C SER A 235 24.24 5.86 -8.55
N LEU A 236 23.61 4.70 -8.34
CA LEU A 236 23.33 3.75 -9.41
C LEU A 236 22.27 4.28 -10.37
N GLN A 237 21.19 4.87 -9.84
CA GLN A 237 20.12 5.50 -10.61
C GLN A 237 20.67 6.54 -11.59
N LYS A 238 21.59 7.41 -11.14
CA LYS A 238 22.27 8.41 -12.00
C LYS A 238 23.15 7.80 -13.10
N LYS A 239 23.53 6.55 -13.00
CA LYS A 239 24.33 5.81 -13.99
C LYS A 239 23.48 4.90 -14.87
N SER A 240 22.19 4.90 -14.72
CA SER A 240 21.23 3.99 -15.34
C SER A 240 20.39 4.71 -16.41
N LEU A 241 19.59 3.94 -17.13
CA LEU A 241 18.41 4.45 -17.80
C LEU A 241 17.34 4.65 -16.73
N ASN A 242 17.07 5.90 -16.41
CA ASN A 242 16.19 6.32 -15.32
C ASN A 242 14.86 6.87 -15.84
N PHE A 243 13.76 6.59 -15.15
CA PHE A 243 12.44 7.13 -15.46
C PHE A 243 11.99 8.05 -14.32
N GLU A 244 11.78 9.33 -14.64
CA GLU A 244 11.28 10.35 -13.71
C GLU A 244 9.77 10.53 -13.87
N ASN A 245 9.11 11.14 -12.87
CA ASN A 245 7.67 11.36 -12.84
C ASN A 245 6.84 10.08 -13.03
N TYR A 246 7.32 8.98 -12.45
CA TYR A 246 6.72 7.65 -12.47
C TYR A 246 6.04 7.37 -11.13
N TYR A 247 4.79 6.93 -11.15
CA TYR A 247 3.92 6.81 -9.98
C TYR A 247 3.46 5.39 -9.69
N ASN A 248 2.99 5.13 -8.47
CA ASN A 248 2.31 3.88 -8.15
C ASN A 248 0.89 3.85 -8.74
N HIS A 249 0.44 2.70 -9.23
CA HIS A 249 -0.91 2.49 -9.77
C HIS A 249 -1.92 2.04 -8.71
N THR A 250 -1.46 1.53 -7.60
CA THR A 250 -2.27 1.04 -6.47
C THR A 250 -1.47 1.06 -5.19
N PHE A 251 -2.10 0.64 -4.12
CA PHE A 251 -1.51 0.53 -2.80
C PHE A 251 -1.59 -0.89 -2.26
N ALA A 252 -0.64 -1.25 -1.40
CA ALA A 252 -0.40 -2.56 -0.82
C ALA A 252 0.24 -3.59 -1.78
N THR A 253 1.22 -4.29 -1.24
CA THR A 253 2.19 -5.18 -1.90
C THR A 253 1.55 -6.18 -2.86
N TYR A 254 0.55 -6.95 -2.39
CA TYR A 254 -0.05 -8.02 -3.19
C TYR A 254 -0.65 -7.50 -4.50
N ARG A 255 -1.44 -6.42 -4.44
CA ARG A 255 -2.05 -5.82 -5.63
C ARG A 255 -1.02 -5.16 -6.54
N ALA A 256 0.01 -4.59 -5.94
CA ALA A 256 1.03 -3.86 -6.66
C ALA A 256 1.97 -4.78 -7.44
N LEU A 257 2.41 -5.89 -6.86
CA LEU A 257 3.27 -6.87 -7.54
C LEU A 257 2.55 -7.50 -8.74
N ILE A 258 1.36 -8.05 -8.51
CA ILE A 258 0.58 -8.66 -9.61
C ILE A 258 0.19 -7.61 -10.65
N GLY A 259 -0.16 -6.39 -10.22
CA GLY A 259 -0.52 -5.30 -11.13
C GLY A 259 0.63 -4.90 -12.05
N GLN A 260 1.85 -4.82 -11.57
CA GLN A 260 3.02 -4.52 -12.39
C GLN A 260 3.39 -5.67 -13.33
N LEU A 261 3.31 -6.92 -12.87
CA LEU A 261 3.62 -8.10 -13.67
C LEU A 261 2.59 -8.40 -14.77
N TYR A 262 1.33 -8.09 -14.54
CA TYR A 262 0.22 -8.28 -15.49
C TYR A 262 -0.18 -6.99 -16.20
N SER A 263 0.46 -5.86 -15.87
CA SER A 263 0.10 -4.53 -16.36
C SER A 263 -1.39 -4.24 -16.25
N GLY A 264 -1.95 -4.48 -15.03
CA GLY A 264 -3.40 -4.34 -14.82
C GLY A 264 -3.81 -4.29 -13.36
N TYR A 265 -5.02 -3.83 -13.08
CA TYR A 265 -5.50 -3.61 -11.73
C TYR A 265 -6.03 -4.88 -11.05
N GLN A 266 -5.97 -4.89 -9.72
CA GLN A 266 -6.55 -5.92 -8.86
C GLN A 266 -7.61 -5.30 -7.95
N LEU A 267 -8.72 -6.03 -7.71
CA LEU A 267 -9.76 -5.60 -6.78
C LEU A 267 -9.36 -5.84 -5.33
N ASP A 268 -8.77 -6.99 -5.06
CA ASP A 268 -8.23 -7.32 -3.74
C ASP A 268 -6.88 -8.06 -3.85
N ASN A 269 -6.31 -8.39 -2.70
CA ASN A 269 -5.00 -9.02 -2.63
C ASN A 269 -4.97 -10.44 -3.18
N TYR A 270 -6.11 -11.13 -3.18
CA TYR A 270 -6.19 -12.57 -3.46
C TYR A 270 -7.01 -12.88 -4.72
N ASP A 271 -7.47 -11.87 -5.43
CA ASP A 271 -8.17 -12.13 -6.67
C ASP A 271 -7.22 -12.67 -7.74
N THR A 272 -7.76 -13.48 -8.63
CA THR A 272 -6.98 -14.15 -9.67
C THR A 272 -6.84 -13.27 -10.91
N ASN A 273 -5.74 -13.46 -11.63
CA ASN A 273 -5.57 -12.91 -12.97
C ASN A 273 -5.22 -14.05 -13.93
N THR A 274 -6.10 -14.33 -14.90
CA THR A 274 -5.93 -15.39 -15.88
C THR A 274 -5.36 -14.90 -17.20
N LEU A 275 -5.05 -13.60 -17.29
CA LEU A 275 -4.46 -12.99 -18.47
C LEU A 275 -2.95 -13.31 -18.56
N ILE A 276 -2.37 -13.07 -19.71
CA ILE A 276 -0.95 -13.27 -19.95
C ILE A 276 -0.13 -12.21 -19.18
N SER A 277 0.82 -12.66 -18.40
CA SER A 277 1.74 -11.84 -17.63
C SER A 277 3.06 -11.57 -18.34
N LEU A 278 3.90 -10.72 -17.76
CA LEU A 278 5.28 -10.50 -18.20
C LEU A 278 6.09 -11.82 -18.19
N GLN A 279 6.00 -12.59 -17.09
CA GLN A 279 6.72 -13.86 -16.95
C GLN A 279 6.23 -14.89 -17.97
N ASP A 280 4.92 -14.97 -18.26
CA ASP A 280 4.38 -15.85 -19.29
C ASP A 280 4.93 -15.49 -20.68
N ILE A 281 5.07 -14.19 -21.00
CA ILE A 281 5.64 -13.73 -22.26
C ILE A 281 7.13 -14.10 -22.36
N LEU A 282 7.88 -13.89 -21.28
CA LEU A 282 9.31 -14.22 -21.23
C LEU A 282 9.54 -15.75 -21.32
N GLU A 283 8.65 -16.56 -20.73
CA GLU A 283 8.69 -18.01 -20.91
C GLU A 283 8.46 -18.45 -22.36
N GLN A 284 7.53 -17.81 -23.07
CA GLN A 284 7.36 -18.03 -24.50
C GLN A 284 8.59 -17.65 -25.33
N GLU A 285 9.43 -16.75 -24.81
CA GLU A 285 10.75 -16.42 -25.34
C GLU A 285 11.87 -17.30 -24.82
N SER A 286 11.56 -18.40 -24.14
CA SER A 286 12.50 -19.39 -23.62
C SER A 286 13.34 -18.92 -22.42
N TYR A 287 12.89 -17.91 -21.70
CA TYR A 287 13.47 -17.56 -20.40
C TYR A 287 13.07 -18.57 -19.33
N SER A 288 13.99 -18.89 -18.45
CA SER A 288 13.63 -19.50 -17.15
C SER A 288 13.15 -18.43 -16.21
N THR A 289 11.98 -18.62 -15.59
CA THR A 289 11.39 -17.62 -14.69
C THR A 289 11.46 -18.07 -13.23
N THR A 290 11.92 -17.18 -12.36
CA THR A 290 12.12 -17.47 -10.93
C THR A 290 11.64 -16.30 -10.08
N PHE A 291 10.92 -16.58 -9.00
CA PHE A 291 10.62 -15.59 -7.96
C PHE A 291 11.30 -16.00 -6.65
N ILE A 292 12.00 -15.06 -5.99
CA ILE A 292 12.60 -15.26 -4.68
C ILE A 292 11.67 -14.69 -3.62
N ASN A 293 11.18 -15.59 -2.78
CA ASN A 293 10.31 -15.27 -1.65
C ASN A 293 11.14 -14.86 -0.44
N THR A 294 11.05 -13.61 -0.03
CA THR A 294 11.75 -13.10 1.15
C THR A 294 10.95 -13.24 2.46
N GLU A 295 9.73 -13.76 2.39
CA GLU A 295 8.90 -14.09 3.54
C GLU A 295 8.58 -15.60 3.56
N PRO A 296 9.58 -16.50 3.60
CA PRO A 296 9.36 -17.93 3.38
C PRO A 296 8.52 -18.61 4.48
N LEU A 297 8.42 -18.01 5.67
CA LEU A 297 7.55 -18.51 6.74
C LEU A 297 6.15 -17.90 6.71
N ASN A 298 5.89 -16.88 5.85
CA ASN A 298 4.56 -16.36 5.60
C ASN A 298 3.83 -17.23 4.58
N THR A 299 3.01 -18.15 5.06
CA THR A 299 2.28 -19.10 4.20
C THR A 299 1.29 -18.45 3.26
N GLN A 300 0.70 -17.32 3.63
CA GLN A 300 -0.22 -16.56 2.77
C GLN A 300 0.54 -15.91 1.62
N PHE A 301 1.67 -15.27 1.91
CA PHE A 301 2.50 -14.67 0.86
C PHE A 301 3.07 -15.73 -0.07
N THR A 302 3.55 -16.86 0.47
CA THR A 302 3.99 -17.99 -0.35
C THR A 302 2.88 -18.49 -1.29
N SER A 303 1.66 -18.71 -0.78
CA SER A 303 0.51 -19.13 -1.60
C SER A 303 0.10 -18.06 -2.62
N TYR A 304 0.30 -16.79 -2.32
CA TYR A 304 0.09 -15.72 -3.29
C TYR A 304 1.14 -15.77 -4.41
N LEU A 305 2.43 -15.92 -4.08
CA LEU A 305 3.52 -16.02 -5.06
C LEU A 305 3.37 -17.24 -5.99
N GLU A 306 2.90 -18.37 -5.47
CA GLU A 306 2.59 -19.57 -6.28
C GLU A 306 1.57 -19.32 -7.39
N ARG A 307 0.69 -18.30 -7.21
CA ARG A 307 -0.31 -17.91 -8.22
C ARG A 307 0.21 -16.94 -9.28
N LEU A 308 1.42 -16.42 -9.13
CA LEU A 308 2.02 -15.51 -10.10
C LEU A 308 2.59 -16.24 -11.33
N HIS A 309 2.49 -17.56 -11.41
CA HIS A 309 2.88 -18.38 -12.55
C HIS A 309 4.38 -18.31 -12.90
N PHE A 310 5.27 -18.05 -11.94
CA PHE A 310 6.70 -18.27 -12.17
C PHE A 310 6.99 -19.77 -12.17
N GLN A 311 7.92 -20.24 -13.04
CA GLN A 311 8.30 -21.65 -13.11
C GLN A 311 8.94 -22.14 -11.81
N ASN A 312 9.70 -21.24 -11.15
CA ASN A 312 10.41 -21.56 -9.92
C ASN A 312 10.07 -20.54 -8.83
N LEU A 313 9.77 -21.03 -7.64
CA LEU A 313 9.64 -20.23 -6.43
C LEU A 313 10.71 -20.68 -5.42
N ILE A 314 11.64 -19.80 -5.09
CA ILE A 314 12.68 -20.07 -4.10
C ILE A 314 12.22 -19.52 -2.75
N SER A 315 12.03 -20.42 -1.78
CA SER A 315 11.64 -20.08 -0.40
C SER A 315 12.64 -20.72 0.56
N ASP A 316 13.67 -19.97 0.96
CA ASP A 316 14.72 -20.45 1.85
C ASP A 316 14.34 -20.18 3.32
N THR A 317 13.76 -21.18 3.97
CA THR A 317 13.35 -21.11 5.38
C THR A 317 14.52 -21.16 6.36
N GLU A 318 15.69 -21.63 5.94
CA GLU A 318 16.87 -21.71 6.81
C GLU A 318 17.52 -20.34 7.00
N ARG A 319 17.35 -19.43 6.03
CA ARG A 319 17.83 -18.04 6.10
C ARG A 319 16.79 -17.07 6.68
N ALA A 320 15.65 -17.55 7.14
CA ALA A 320 14.54 -16.71 7.65
C ALA A 320 14.81 -16.27 9.10
N ASP A 321 15.90 -15.53 9.30
CA ASP A 321 16.36 -15.00 10.59
C ASP A 321 15.96 -13.53 10.83
N GLY A 322 15.27 -12.95 9.87
CA GLY A 322 14.74 -11.59 9.94
C GLY A 322 13.44 -11.49 10.74
N ILE A 323 12.88 -10.28 10.75
CA ILE A 323 11.64 -9.98 11.47
C ILE A 323 10.51 -10.81 10.84
N ASN A 324 9.68 -11.42 11.67
CA ASN A 324 8.55 -12.29 11.28
C ASN A 324 8.93 -13.54 10.47
N GLY A 325 10.16 -13.99 10.56
CA GLY A 325 10.61 -15.08 9.73
C GLY A 325 10.78 -14.70 8.26
N SER A 326 11.06 -13.44 8.00
CA SER A 326 11.53 -12.97 6.71
C SER A 326 13.04 -13.15 6.57
N LEU A 327 13.53 -12.98 5.34
CA LEU A 327 14.95 -12.76 5.09
C LEU A 327 15.33 -11.33 5.46
N THR A 328 16.47 -11.14 6.10
CA THR A 328 17.07 -9.81 6.22
C THR A 328 17.50 -9.28 4.84
N ASP A 329 17.66 -7.97 4.66
CA ASP A 329 18.16 -7.42 3.39
C ASP A 329 19.47 -8.07 2.97
N LYS A 330 20.35 -8.36 3.95
CA LYS A 330 21.60 -9.08 3.71
C LYS A 330 21.34 -10.45 3.10
N ALA A 331 20.53 -11.27 3.74
CA ALA A 331 20.22 -12.62 3.30
C ALA A 331 19.49 -12.63 1.95
N ALA A 332 18.58 -11.66 1.74
CA ALA A 332 17.84 -11.51 0.50
C ALA A 332 18.77 -11.20 -0.69
N PHE A 333 19.69 -10.25 -0.55
CA PHE A 333 20.65 -9.92 -1.61
C PHE A 333 21.75 -10.98 -1.80
N GLU A 334 22.15 -11.72 -0.76
CA GLU A 334 23.05 -12.87 -0.89
C GLU A 334 22.37 -13.99 -1.68
N LEU A 335 21.12 -14.35 -1.34
CA LEU A 335 20.34 -15.34 -2.07
C LEU A 335 20.09 -14.95 -3.52
N LEU A 336 19.75 -13.67 -3.76
CA LEU A 336 19.59 -13.15 -5.11
C LEU A 336 20.87 -13.33 -5.93
N PHE A 337 22.03 -12.96 -5.38
CA PHE A 337 23.31 -13.07 -6.10
C PHE A 337 23.65 -14.54 -6.41
N GLU A 338 23.53 -15.44 -5.44
CA GLU A 338 23.75 -16.88 -5.60
C GLU A 338 22.84 -17.47 -6.69
N THR A 339 21.55 -17.12 -6.66
CA THR A 339 20.56 -17.58 -7.65
C THR A 339 20.91 -17.13 -9.08
N ILE A 340 21.21 -15.85 -9.27
CA ILE A 340 21.52 -15.35 -10.63
C ILE A 340 22.90 -15.80 -11.12
N GLU A 341 23.85 -16.02 -10.22
CA GLU A 341 25.16 -16.61 -10.56
C GLU A 341 24.98 -18.05 -11.05
N GLU A 342 24.23 -18.89 -10.35
CA GLU A 342 23.90 -20.25 -10.76
C GLU A 342 23.16 -20.27 -12.11
N GLN A 343 22.13 -19.44 -12.27
CA GLN A 343 21.36 -19.34 -13.52
C GLN A 343 22.22 -18.90 -14.69
N SER A 344 23.17 -17.98 -14.47
CA SER A 344 24.08 -17.50 -15.53
C SER A 344 24.97 -18.60 -16.12
N GLN A 345 25.25 -19.65 -15.34
CA GLN A 345 26.06 -20.79 -15.77
C GLN A 345 25.28 -21.77 -16.67
N SER A 346 23.95 -21.71 -16.67
CA SER A 346 23.11 -22.62 -17.48
C SER A 346 23.15 -22.32 -18.98
N GLY A 347 23.50 -21.11 -19.36
CA GLY A 347 23.46 -20.63 -20.75
C GLY A 347 22.05 -20.34 -21.27
N GLN A 348 21.00 -20.56 -20.49
CA GLN A 348 19.63 -20.18 -20.78
C GLN A 348 19.37 -18.76 -20.27
N PRO A 349 18.72 -17.88 -21.02
CA PRO A 349 18.33 -16.58 -20.50
C PRO A 349 17.33 -16.76 -19.34
N PHE A 350 17.45 -15.91 -18.33
CA PHE A 350 16.59 -16.00 -17.13
C PHE A 350 15.90 -14.66 -16.81
N PHE A 351 14.74 -14.76 -16.20
CA PHE A 351 14.03 -13.67 -15.55
C PHE A 351 13.84 -14.01 -14.07
N THR A 352 14.59 -13.35 -13.22
CA THR A 352 14.52 -13.54 -11.76
C THR A 352 13.97 -12.29 -11.11
N SER A 353 12.89 -12.46 -10.35
CA SER A 353 12.26 -11.38 -9.57
C SER A 353 12.45 -11.63 -8.09
N ILE A 354 12.66 -10.56 -7.34
CA ILE A 354 12.68 -10.56 -5.88
C ILE A 354 11.86 -9.38 -5.35
N TYR A 355 11.14 -9.61 -4.27
CA TYR A 355 10.55 -8.57 -3.44
C TYR A 355 11.31 -8.52 -2.12
N THR A 356 11.68 -7.34 -1.64
CA THR A 356 12.44 -7.19 -0.40
C THR A 356 11.54 -6.68 0.72
N TYR A 357 11.59 -7.32 1.89
CA TYR A 357 10.71 -7.01 3.01
C TYR A 357 11.33 -6.06 4.05
N GLY A 358 12.64 -5.82 3.99
CA GLY A 358 13.40 -5.12 5.04
C GLY A 358 13.00 -3.66 5.28
N THR A 359 12.36 -3.01 4.31
CA THR A 359 11.87 -1.62 4.41
C THR A 359 10.42 -1.50 4.86
N HIS A 360 9.74 -2.64 5.13
CA HIS A 360 8.33 -2.66 5.55
C HIS A 360 8.08 -1.77 6.78
N MET A 361 6.95 -1.07 6.78
CA MET A 361 6.52 -0.27 7.92
C MET A 361 6.39 -1.11 9.19
N SER A 362 6.38 -0.50 10.35
CA SER A 362 6.15 -1.11 11.65
C SER A 362 7.36 -1.67 12.39
N PHE A 363 8.53 -1.75 11.80
CA PHE A 363 9.74 -2.18 12.53
C PHE A 363 10.96 -1.30 12.22
N ASP A 364 11.97 -1.42 13.05
CA ASP A 364 13.25 -0.75 12.86
C ASP A 364 14.25 -1.69 12.20
N SER A 365 15.27 -1.14 11.57
CA SER A 365 16.35 -1.94 10.98
C SER A 365 17.05 -2.82 12.04
N PRO A 366 17.35 -4.10 11.74
CA PRO A 366 18.03 -4.97 12.67
C PRO A 366 19.54 -4.69 12.80
N ASP A 367 20.17 -4.04 11.80
CA ASP A 367 21.63 -3.94 11.71
C ASP A 367 22.12 -2.50 11.49
N LYS A 368 22.03 -1.96 10.28
CA LYS A 368 22.55 -0.62 9.96
C LYS A 368 21.58 0.48 10.38
N LYS A 369 22.12 1.54 10.97
CA LYS A 369 21.34 2.69 11.43
C LYS A 369 21.81 3.96 10.73
N PHE A 370 20.85 4.83 10.43
CA PHE A 370 21.10 6.14 9.85
C PHE A 370 21.38 7.17 10.95
N GLY A 371 22.47 7.93 10.81
CA GLY A 371 22.81 9.01 11.75
C GLY A 371 22.94 8.53 13.20
N ASP A 372 22.10 9.06 14.08
CA ASP A 372 22.01 8.68 15.50
C ASP A 372 21.15 7.42 15.75
N GLY A 373 20.45 6.93 14.73
CA GLY A 373 19.61 5.75 14.82
C GLY A 373 18.21 5.98 15.40
N GLU A 374 17.80 7.22 15.64
CA GLU A 374 16.52 7.53 16.31
C GLU A 374 15.31 7.31 15.37
N HIS A 375 15.48 7.45 14.04
CA HIS A 375 14.40 7.36 13.07
C HIS A 375 14.33 5.97 12.42
N ALA A 376 13.38 5.14 12.87
CA ALA A 376 13.18 3.78 12.36
C ALA A 376 13.01 3.73 10.83
N LEU A 377 12.25 4.63 10.23
CA LEU A 377 12.07 4.72 8.78
C LEU A 377 13.41 4.95 8.07
N LEU A 378 14.20 5.92 8.49
CA LEU A 378 15.49 6.22 7.86
C LEU A 378 16.48 5.06 8.03
N ASN A 379 16.45 4.39 9.18
CA ASN A 379 17.28 3.23 9.46
C ASN A 379 16.99 2.08 8.47
N ARG A 380 15.70 1.81 8.18
CA ARG A 380 15.30 0.73 7.27
C ARG A 380 15.85 0.96 5.86
N PHE A 381 15.66 2.15 5.31
CA PHE A 381 16.14 2.48 3.96
C PHE A 381 17.66 2.57 3.87
N TYR A 382 18.33 3.07 4.92
CA TYR A 382 19.78 3.07 4.99
C TYR A 382 20.37 1.66 5.07
N ASN A 383 19.75 0.75 5.83
CA ASN A 383 20.14 -0.65 5.90
C ASN A 383 20.00 -1.35 4.53
N PHE A 384 18.87 -1.14 3.88
CA PHE A 384 18.63 -1.65 2.53
C PHE A 384 19.69 -1.16 1.55
N ASP A 385 19.93 0.15 1.51
CA ASP A 385 20.92 0.80 0.63
C ASP A 385 22.33 0.24 0.84
N TYR A 386 22.70 -0.03 2.08
CA TYR A 386 24.00 -0.63 2.41
C TYR A 386 24.14 -2.03 1.79
N TYR A 387 23.18 -2.93 1.98
CA TYR A 387 23.24 -4.29 1.46
C TYR A 387 23.01 -4.37 -0.04
N PHE A 388 22.19 -3.50 -0.58
CA PHE A 388 22.08 -3.30 -2.02
C PHE A 388 23.42 -2.93 -2.65
N ASN A 389 24.19 -2.03 -2.05
CA ASN A 389 25.53 -1.69 -2.53
C ASN A 389 26.50 -2.87 -2.50
N GLU A 390 26.43 -3.71 -1.45
CA GLU A 390 27.28 -4.92 -1.41
C GLU A 390 26.91 -5.90 -2.54
N PHE A 391 25.62 -6.03 -2.85
CA PHE A 391 25.13 -6.79 -4.00
C PHE A 391 25.64 -6.21 -5.32
N ILE A 392 25.48 -4.90 -5.53
CA ILE A 392 25.92 -4.22 -6.76
C ILE A 392 27.43 -4.36 -6.98
N LYS A 393 28.25 -4.24 -5.93
CA LYS A 393 29.70 -4.45 -6.05
C LYS A 393 30.08 -5.87 -6.49
N LYS A 394 29.33 -6.89 -6.05
CA LYS A 394 29.52 -8.26 -6.50
C LYS A 394 29.05 -8.43 -7.95
N PHE A 395 27.86 -7.89 -8.26
CA PHE A 395 27.26 -7.92 -9.59
C PHE A 395 28.18 -7.28 -10.65
N GLU A 396 28.68 -6.07 -10.41
CA GLU A 396 29.55 -5.37 -11.37
C GLU A 396 30.87 -6.12 -11.66
N LYS A 397 31.33 -6.99 -10.76
CA LYS A 397 32.54 -7.80 -10.94
C LYS A 397 32.26 -9.13 -11.63
N SER A 398 30.99 -9.53 -11.76
CA SER A 398 30.63 -10.80 -12.38
C SER A 398 30.74 -10.74 -13.90
N ASP A 399 30.94 -11.89 -14.52
CA ASP A 399 31.05 -12.01 -15.99
C ASP A 399 29.70 -11.79 -16.67
N PHE A 400 28.60 -11.96 -15.96
CA PHE A 400 27.25 -11.76 -16.50
C PHE A 400 26.70 -10.33 -16.37
N ALA A 401 27.42 -9.42 -15.71
CA ALA A 401 26.94 -8.05 -15.47
C ALA A 401 26.66 -7.25 -16.76
N ALA A 402 27.36 -7.54 -17.86
CA ALA A 402 27.12 -6.88 -19.14
C ALA A 402 25.93 -7.47 -19.91
N ASN A 403 25.51 -8.68 -19.57
CA ASN A 403 24.41 -9.41 -20.22
C ASN A 403 23.14 -9.47 -19.38
N THR A 404 23.10 -8.80 -18.23
CA THR A 404 22.01 -8.86 -17.28
C THR A 404 21.48 -7.48 -16.96
N ILE A 405 20.21 -7.24 -17.26
CA ILE A 405 19.52 -5.99 -16.94
C ILE A 405 18.98 -6.11 -15.50
N LEU A 406 19.45 -5.25 -14.61
CA LEU A 406 18.83 -5.03 -13.29
C LEU A 406 17.76 -3.96 -13.43
N ILE A 407 16.53 -4.31 -13.14
CA ILE A 407 15.39 -3.39 -13.04
C ILE A 407 15.16 -3.16 -11.55
N PHE A 408 15.26 -1.92 -11.14
CA PHE A 408 14.97 -1.50 -9.79
C PHE A 408 13.69 -0.68 -9.76
N THR A 409 12.73 -1.10 -8.94
CA THR A 409 11.48 -0.38 -8.72
C THR A 409 10.97 -0.61 -7.30
N SER A 410 9.84 -0.02 -6.96
CA SER A 410 9.09 -0.32 -5.75
C SER A 410 7.78 -1.00 -6.09
N ASP A 411 7.23 -1.74 -5.14
CA ASP A 411 5.86 -2.23 -5.25
C ASP A 411 4.87 -1.06 -5.18
N HIS A 412 4.98 -0.19 -4.19
CA HIS A 412 4.20 1.03 -4.03
C HIS A 412 5.01 2.14 -3.35
N ALA A 413 4.45 3.33 -3.24
CA ALA A 413 5.04 4.44 -2.51
C ALA A 413 5.06 4.18 -0.99
N THR A 414 5.99 4.80 -0.26
CA THR A 414 6.07 4.70 1.20
C THR A 414 4.78 5.19 1.85
N PHE A 415 4.30 4.50 2.87
CA PHE A 415 3.15 4.93 3.65
C PHE A 415 3.42 6.25 4.39
N GLU A 416 2.48 7.18 4.34
CA GLU A 416 2.53 8.44 5.07
C GLU A 416 2.08 8.25 6.54
N ASP A 417 2.70 7.30 7.23
CA ASP A 417 2.45 7.00 8.64
C ASP A 417 3.15 8.00 9.60
N SER A 418 3.07 7.74 10.90
CA SER A 418 3.72 8.58 11.92
C SER A 418 5.25 8.62 11.78
N ASP A 419 5.88 7.52 11.34
CA ASP A 419 7.34 7.45 11.18
C ASP A 419 7.79 8.27 9.97
N PHE A 420 7.01 8.21 8.87
CA PHE A 420 7.25 9.03 7.70
C PHE A 420 7.11 10.53 8.01
N LYS A 421 6.02 10.92 8.68
CA LYS A 421 5.79 12.32 9.08
C LYS A 421 6.86 12.84 10.04
N ALA A 422 7.36 12.01 10.93
CA ALA A 422 8.48 12.37 11.83
C ALA A 422 9.80 12.56 11.07
N ALA A 423 10.06 11.71 10.05
CA ALA A 423 11.28 11.80 9.23
C ALA A 423 11.23 12.94 8.19
N TYR A 424 10.03 13.25 7.67
CA TYR A 424 9.78 14.23 6.60
C TYR A 424 8.65 15.21 6.96
N PRO A 425 8.79 16.03 8.00
CA PRO A 425 7.70 16.87 8.52
C PRO A 425 7.21 17.94 7.53
N ASP A 426 8.04 18.34 6.58
CA ASP A 426 7.74 19.35 5.56
C ASP A 426 7.33 18.76 4.21
N TYR A 427 7.45 17.46 4.02
CA TYR A 427 7.06 16.80 2.77
C TYR A 427 5.53 16.71 2.67
N ARG A 428 4.99 17.13 1.55
CA ARG A 428 3.55 17.12 1.30
C ARG A 428 3.25 16.39 0.00
N ARG A 429 2.30 15.48 0.06
CA ARG A 429 1.75 14.79 -1.11
C ARG A 429 0.41 15.38 -1.51
N ALA A 430 0.07 15.30 -2.77
CA ALA A 430 -1.26 15.68 -3.25
C ALA A 430 -2.34 14.72 -2.69
N ASN A 431 -1.96 13.46 -2.48
CA ASN A 431 -2.75 12.45 -1.79
C ASN A 431 -1.79 11.53 -1.01
N SER A 432 -2.16 11.11 0.22
CA SER A 432 -1.32 10.30 1.09
C SER A 432 -0.87 8.97 0.45
N ASP A 433 -1.67 8.45 -0.49
CA ASP A 433 -1.48 7.12 -1.06
C ASP A 433 -0.74 7.14 -2.42
N VAL A 434 -0.39 8.33 -2.93
CA VAL A 434 0.24 8.46 -4.26
C VAL A 434 1.50 9.29 -4.19
N ASP A 435 2.57 8.74 -4.74
CA ASP A 435 3.85 9.43 -4.83
C ASP A 435 4.67 8.92 -6.02
N THR A 436 5.72 9.63 -6.35
CA THR A 436 6.72 9.17 -7.31
C THR A 436 7.51 8.00 -6.74
N MET A 437 7.75 7.01 -7.59
CA MET A 437 8.53 5.82 -7.26
C MET A 437 9.76 5.71 -8.17
N PRO A 438 10.83 5.03 -7.72
CA PRO A 438 11.96 4.73 -8.59
C PRO A 438 11.56 3.72 -9.67
N LEU A 439 12.06 3.96 -10.88
CA LEU A 439 12.18 2.96 -11.93
C LEU A 439 13.47 3.25 -12.68
N PHE A 440 14.41 2.32 -12.70
CA PHE A 440 15.60 2.43 -13.53
C PHE A 440 16.11 1.06 -13.98
N PHE A 441 16.74 1.05 -15.15
CA PHE A 441 17.36 -0.12 -15.77
C PHE A 441 18.88 0.05 -15.78
N TYR A 442 19.57 -0.89 -15.16
CA TYR A 442 21.02 -0.90 -15.07
C TYR A 442 21.62 -2.19 -15.61
N TYR A 443 22.67 -2.11 -16.37
CA TYR A 443 23.59 -3.19 -16.71
C TYR A 443 24.97 -2.61 -16.94
N LYS A 444 26.02 -3.43 -16.83
CA LYS A 444 27.38 -2.94 -17.04
C LYS A 444 27.57 -2.49 -18.50
N GLY A 445 27.69 -1.19 -18.69
CA GLY A 445 27.81 -0.57 -20.03
C GLY A 445 26.51 0.11 -20.48
N VAL A 446 25.49 0.22 -19.64
CA VAL A 446 24.32 1.04 -19.94
C VAL A 446 24.73 2.49 -20.13
N LYS A 447 24.17 3.15 -21.13
CA LYS A 447 24.30 4.58 -21.30
C LYS A 447 23.35 5.31 -20.37
N PRO A 448 23.84 6.16 -19.47
CA PRO A 448 22.96 6.93 -18.60
C PRO A 448 22.03 7.83 -19.43
N GLU A 449 20.76 7.73 -19.14
CA GLU A 449 19.70 8.51 -19.79
C GLU A 449 18.55 8.70 -18.82
N THR A 450 17.84 9.83 -18.91
CA THR A 450 16.62 10.07 -18.14
C THR A 450 15.45 10.25 -19.11
N VAL A 451 14.40 9.48 -18.87
CA VAL A 451 13.12 9.53 -19.59
C VAL A 451 12.06 10.08 -18.64
N ASP A 452 11.36 11.12 -19.04
CA ASP A 452 10.20 11.61 -18.31
C ASP A 452 9.01 10.68 -18.58
N ALA A 453 8.53 10.00 -17.53
CA ALA A 453 7.35 9.14 -17.62
C ALA A 453 6.04 9.94 -17.72
N GLU A 454 6.11 11.28 -17.62
CA GLU A 454 4.97 12.18 -17.78
C GLU A 454 3.77 11.86 -16.87
N GLY A 455 4.05 11.39 -15.66
CA GLY A 455 3.01 11.01 -14.70
C GLY A 455 2.41 9.62 -14.90
N ARG A 456 2.92 8.82 -15.85
CA ARG A 456 2.46 7.44 -16.01
C ARG A 456 2.84 6.58 -14.82
N ASN A 457 2.05 5.55 -14.60
CA ASN A 457 2.17 4.72 -13.41
C ASN A 457 2.81 3.34 -13.67
N SER A 458 2.95 2.59 -12.59
CA SER A 458 3.67 1.33 -12.55
C SER A 458 3.05 0.17 -13.37
N LEU A 459 1.87 0.34 -13.96
CA LEU A 459 1.36 -0.57 -15.00
C LEU A 459 2.24 -0.55 -16.26
N SER A 460 2.96 0.55 -16.49
CA SER A 460 3.84 0.73 -17.65
C SER A 460 5.17 -0.01 -17.55
N MET A 461 5.55 -0.58 -16.39
CA MET A 461 6.84 -1.27 -16.21
C MET A 461 7.01 -2.46 -17.16
N ALA A 462 6.04 -3.39 -17.19
CA ALA A 462 6.13 -4.59 -18.03
C ALA A 462 6.20 -4.28 -19.53
N PRO A 463 5.32 -3.46 -20.13
CA PRO A 463 5.44 -3.11 -21.55
C PRO A 463 6.70 -2.29 -21.86
N THR A 464 7.22 -1.47 -20.93
CA THR A 464 8.49 -0.75 -21.11
C THR A 464 9.68 -1.69 -21.19
N LEU A 465 9.72 -2.71 -20.33
CA LEU A 465 10.77 -3.72 -20.42
C LEU A 465 10.72 -4.48 -21.74
N LEU A 466 9.54 -4.95 -22.15
CA LEU A 466 9.40 -5.70 -23.41
C LEU A 466 9.77 -4.86 -24.63
N ASP A 467 9.41 -3.58 -24.66
CA ASP A 467 9.85 -2.63 -25.69
C ASP A 467 11.40 -2.50 -25.68
N TYR A 468 12.00 -2.32 -24.50
CA TYR A 468 13.45 -2.14 -24.38
C TYR A 468 14.29 -3.33 -24.84
N ILE A 469 13.77 -4.55 -24.67
CA ILE A 469 14.47 -5.78 -25.11
C ILE A 469 13.99 -6.31 -26.46
N ASP A 470 13.15 -5.56 -27.18
CA ASP A 470 12.64 -5.89 -28.52
C ASP A 470 11.82 -7.19 -28.56
N VAL A 471 10.97 -7.39 -27.54
CA VAL A 471 10.05 -8.53 -27.44
C VAL A 471 8.62 -8.10 -27.72
N SER A 472 8.04 -8.63 -28.82
CA SER A 472 6.66 -8.36 -29.22
C SER A 472 5.82 -9.64 -29.18
N LYS A 473 4.85 -9.67 -28.30
CA LYS A 473 3.91 -10.81 -28.12
C LYS A 473 2.50 -10.33 -27.84
N PRO A 474 1.50 -11.13 -28.16
CA PRO A 474 0.13 -10.85 -27.76
C PRO A 474 -0.01 -10.71 -26.25
N ASN A 475 -0.74 -9.70 -25.84
CA ASN A 475 -0.91 -9.35 -24.42
C ASN A 475 -2.29 -8.71 -24.17
N TYR A 476 -2.56 -8.39 -22.89
CA TYR A 476 -3.78 -7.72 -22.41
C TYR A 476 -3.44 -6.54 -21.49
N PHE A 477 -2.30 -5.92 -21.70
CA PHE A 477 -1.76 -4.87 -20.84
C PHE A 477 -2.58 -3.58 -20.93
N LEU A 478 -2.84 -2.98 -19.79
CA LEU A 478 -3.42 -1.63 -19.69
C LEU A 478 -2.36 -0.54 -19.82
N GLY A 479 -1.18 -0.79 -19.26
CA GLY A 479 -0.02 0.11 -19.40
C GLY A 479 0.57 0.08 -20.80
N GLN A 480 1.37 1.08 -21.12
CA GLN A 480 2.11 1.19 -22.38
C GLN A 480 3.58 1.49 -22.10
N SER A 481 4.45 1.23 -23.07
CA SER A 481 5.87 1.58 -22.95
C SER A 481 6.05 3.05 -22.62
N LEU A 482 6.92 3.33 -21.65
CA LEU A 482 7.29 4.70 -21.25
C LEU A 482 8.11 5.42 -22.33
N PHE A 483 8.65 4.70 -23.30
CA PHE A 483 9.31 5.29 -24.47
C PHE A 483 8.32 5.77 -25.53
N TYR A 484 7.07 5.29 -25.46
CA TYR A 484 6.06 5.68 -26.41
C TYR A 484 5.36 6.96 -25.95
N TYR A 485 5.43 7.99 -26.78
CA TYR A 485 4.66 9.22 -26.57
C TYR A 485 3.21 8.97 -26.99
N LYS A 486 2.30 8.98 -26.01
CA LYS A 486 0.87 8.83 -26.26
C LYS A 486 0.25 10.19 -26.53
N ASP A 487 -0.40 10.34 -27.70
CA ASP A 487 -1.16 11.53 -28.01
C ASP A 487 -2.40 11.57 -27.06
N ASN A 488 -2.48 12.57 -26.21
CA ASN A 488 -3.03 12.54 -24.86
C ASN A 488 -4.53 12.65 -24.69
N ASN A 489 -5.32 12.46 -25.70
CA ASN A 489 -6.76 12.66 -25.54
C ASN A 489 -7.53 11.55 -24.79
N ASN A 490 -6.92 10.40 -24.47
CA ASN A 490 -7.63 9.27 -23.91
C ASN A 490 -6.83 8.38 -22.93
N SER A 491 -5.74 8.85 -22.31
CA SER A 491 -4.99 8.04 -21.36
C SER A 491 -5.20 8.48 -19.93
N PHE A 492 -5.73 7.59 -19.15
CA PHE A 492 -5.87 7.82 -17.73
C PHE A 492 -4.86 6.93 -17.01
N ASP A 493 -3.72 7.50 -16.65
CA ASP A 493 -2.91 6.89 -15.63
C ASP A 493 -3.58 7.20 -14.30
N THR A 494 -4.35 6.26 -13.80
CA THR A 494 -5.13 6.41 -12.58
C THR A 494 -4.58 5.54 -11.48
N VAL A 495 -4.74 6.00 -10.25
CA VAL A 495 -4.48 5.19 -9.06
C VAL A 495 -5.78 4.61 -8.56
N PHE A 496 -5.85 3.30 -8.47
CA PHE A 496 -7.01 2.58 -7.96
C PHE A 496 -6.78 2.17 -6.51
N HIS A 497 -7.59 2.71 -5.62
CA HIS A 497 -7.51 2.45 -4.19
C HIS A 497 -8.90 2.48 -3.56
N ASP A 498 -9.18 1.60 -2.62
CA ASP A 498 -10.44 1.50 -1.89
C ASP A 498 -11.70 1.48 -2.78
N ASN A 499 -11.65 0.75 -3.91
CA ASN A 499 -12.71 0.70 -4.91
C ASN A 499 -13.07 2.06 -5.53
N SER A 500 -12.14 3.00 -5.51
CA SER A 500 -12.29 4.31 -6.15
C SER A 500 -11.06 4.68 -6.96
N TYR A 501 -11.25 5.53 -7.95
CA TYR A 501 -10.19 6.16 -8.71
C TYR A 501 -9.90 7.49 -8.05
N ILE A 502 -8.72 7.64 -7.53
CA ILE A 502 -8.42 8.80 -6.69
C ILE A 502 -7.87 9.93 -7.54
N LEU A 503 -6.98 9.62 -8.48
CA LEU A 503 -6.19 10.61 -9.17
C LEU A 503 -5.97 10.28 -10.64
N SER A 504 -5.78 11.33 -11.44
CA SER A 504 -5.15 11.28 -12.75
C SER A 504 -3.75 11.86 -12.62
N THR A 505 -2.79 11.21 -13.25
CA THR A 505 -1.40 11.67 -13.31
C THR A 505 -1.08 12.18 -14.71
N ASP A 506 -1.92 13.07 -15.21
CA ASP A 506 -1.76 13.65 -16.53
C ASP A 506 -0.60 14.66 -16.54
N PHE A 507 0.37 14.47 -17.43
CA PHE A 507 1.56 15.33 -17.60
C PHE A 507 2.34 15.63 -16.31
N GLY A 508 2.48 14.66 -15.43
CA GLY A 508 3.22 14.83 -14.18
C GLY A 508 2.50 15.68 -13.13
N SER A 509 1.27 16.07 -13.36
CA SER A 509 0.42 16.71 -12.35
C SER A 509 -0.49 15.67 -11.69
N ILE A 510 -0.46 15.60 -10.37
CA ILE A 510 -1.38 14.78 -9.60
C ILE A 510 -2.61 15.60 -9.27
N GLY A 511 -3.76 15.15 -9.70
CA GLY A 511 -5.02 15.80 -9.42
C GLY A 511 -6.18 14.81 -9.34
N PRO A 512 -7.33 15.23 -8.81
CA PRO A 512 -8.52 14.40 -8.84
C PRO A 512 -8.88 14.06 -10.29
N LEU A 513 -9.30 12.82 -10.53
CA LEU A 513 -9.74 12.39 -11.85
C LEU A 513 -10.91 13.28 -12.31
N PRO A 514 -10.80 13.94 -13.49
CA PRO A 514 -11.88 14.77 -13.99
C PRO A 514 -13.20 14.01 -14.09
N GLU A 515 -14.31 14.64 -13.71
CA GLU A 515 -15.63 14.00 -13.63
C GLU A 515 -16.07 13.39 -14.98
N VAL A 516 -15.70 14.04 -16.09
CA VAL A 516 -15.96 13.56 -17.45
C VAL A 516 -15.23 12.23 -17.74
N ASN A 517 -14.12 11.95 -17.08
CA ASN A 517 -13.31 10.76 -17.28
C ASN A 517 -13.68 9.63 -16.30
N GLN A 518 -14.32 9.96 -15.17
CA GLN A 518 -14.66 8.98 -14.14
C GLN A 518 -15.49 7.84 -14.70
N GLN A 519 -16.56 8.12 -15.41
CA GLN A 519 -17.43 7.08 -15.98
C GLN A 519 -16.68 6.19 -16.97
N THR A 520 -15.83 6.76 -17.82
CA THR A 520 -15.04 6.01 -18.81
C THR A 520 -14.04 5.07 -18.11
N VAL A 521 -13.37 5.56 -17.06
CA VAL A 521 -12.43 4.77 -16.27
C VAL A 521 -13.17 3.66 -15.51
N GLU A 522 -14.31 3.95 -14.90
CA GLU A 522 -15.14 2.95 -14.21
C GLU A 522 -15.57 1.83 -15.15
N GLU A 523 -16.08 2.18 -16.34
CA GLU A 523 -16.48 1.20 -17.34
C GLU A 523 -15.30 0.36 -17.84
N LEU A 524 -14.14 0.98 -18.08
CA LEU A 524 -12.91 0.30 -18.50
C LEU A 524 -12.47 -0.71 -17.45
N LEU A 525 -12.37 -0.27 -16.18
CA LEU A 525 -11.92 -1.14 -15.09
C LEU A 525 -12.91 -2.25 -14.79
N GLN A 526 -14.21 -1.99 -14.86
CA GLN A 526 -15.21 -3.04 -14.69
C GLN A 526 -15.06 -4.13 -15.77
N ARG A 527 -14.83 -3.74 -17.03
CA ARG A 527 -14.54 -4.70 -18.12
C ARG A 527 -13.22 -5.44 -17.87
N TYR A 528 -12.21 -4.76 -17.37
CA TYR A 528 -10.91 -5.39 -17.07
C TYR A 528 -11.04 -6.41 -15.93
N PHE A 529 -11.76 -6.08 -14.86
CA PHE A 529 -12.02 -7.03 -13.77
C PHE A 529 -12.80 -8.27 -14.21
N VAL A 530 -13.68 -8.13 -15.20
CA VAL A 530 -14.31 -9.28 -15.86
C VAL A 530 -13.31 -10.08 -16.68
N ALA A 531 -12.51 -9.40 -17.52
CA ALA A 531 -11.54 -10.04 -18.41
C ALA A 531 -10.53 -10.89 -17.64
N LYS A 532 -9.95 -10.36 -16.57
CA LYS A 532 -8.89 -11.06 -15.81
C LYS A 532 -9.35 -12.30 -15.03
N THR A 533 -10.66 -12.48 -14.83
CA THR A 533 -11.24 -13.65 -14.16
C THR A 533 -11.70 -14.75 -15.12
N GLN A 534 -11.57 -14.54 -16.42
CA GLN A 534 -12.09 -15.42 -17.46
C GLN A 534 -10.96 -15.90 -18.39
N PRO A 535 -11.07 -17.11 -18.97
CA PRO A 535 -10.08 -17.60 -19.93
C PRO A 535 -9.88 -16.61 -21.09
N PRO A 536 -8.63 -16.30 -21.45
CA PRO A 536 -8.33 -15.39 -22.55
C PRO A 536 -8.96 -15.85 -23.87
N GLN A 537 -9.67 -14.97 -24.54
CA GLN A 537 -10.21 -15.18 -25.88
C GLN A 537 -9.50 -14.26 -26.86
N LYS A 538 -9.02 -14.82 -27.95
CA LYS A 538 -8.56 -14.03 -29.10
C LYS A 538 -9.78 -13.47 -29.84
N PRO A 539 -9.67 -12.27 -30.42
CA PRO A 539 -10.73 -11.70 -31.25
C PRO A 539 -11.03 -12.54 -32.46
#